data_de4219384530dc367ac7074dcfcdc059
#
_entry.id   de4219384530dc367ac7074dcfcdc059
#
_cell.length_a   1.000
_cell.length_b   1.000
_cell.length_c   1.000
_cell.angle_alpha   90.00
_cell.angle_beta   90.00
_cell.angle_gamma   90.00
#
_symmetry.space_group_name_H-M   'P 1'
#
loop_
_entity.id
_entity.type
_entity.pdbx_description
1 polymer ?
#
loop_
_entity_poly.entity_id
_entity_poly.type
_entity_poly.pdbx_seq_one_letter_code
_entity_poly.pdbx_strand_id
1 'polypeptide(L)'
;MADGEQPGPDTPIRVFLLDDHEVVRRGVHDLLNDEPDISVVGEAATVEQALVRVPALRPQVAVLDVRLPDGDGVSVCRELRSGMPDLACLMLTSFDDEEALLDSIMAGASGYVLKQIQGSDLVAAVRTVARGQSLLDPSATTKLMARLRGGQQKEEEPDALPGLTDREREILALIGEGLTNRQIGQRLYLAEKTVKNHISRLLAKLGVERRIQAAVIATEARDRLRQGSR
;
A
#
# COMPACT_ATOMS: atom_id res chain seq x y z
N MET A 1 0.70 1.47 -37.59
CA MET A 1 -0.13 2.63 -37.21
C MET A 1 -1.41 2.05 -36.66
N ALA A 2 -1.55 2.01 -35.38
CA ALA A 2 -2.79 1.63 -34.71
C ALA A 2 -3.27 2.93 -34.03
N ASP A 3 -4.33 3.49 -34.61
CA ASP A 3 -5.01 4.68 -34.09
C ASP A 3 -5.47 4.40 -32.68
N GLY A 4 -4.93 5.15 -31.76
CA GLY A 4 -5.43 5.24 -30.39
C GLY A 4 -6.77 5.96 -30.40
N GLU A 5 -7.84 5.21 -30.58
CA GLU A 5 -9.22 5.69 -30.49
C GLU A 5 -9.44 6.15 -29.05
N GLN A 6 -9.41 7.46 -28.82
CA GLN A 6 -9.82 8.04 -27.54
C GLN A 6 -11.31 7.70 -27.34
N PRO A 7 -11.70 7.13 -26.17
CA PRO A 7 -13.09 6.82 -25.92
C PRO A 7 -13.95 8.08 -26.04
N GLY A 8 -15.01 7.99 -26.85
CA GLY A 8 -15.98 9.07 -27.04
C GLY A 8 -16.71 9.38 -25.71
N PRO A 9 -17.42 10.53 -25.62
CA PRO A 9 -18.09 10.99 -24.41
C PRO A 9 -19.15 10.03 -23.82
N ASP A 10 -19.56 9.01 -24.58
CA ASP A 10 -20.58 8.01 -24.17
C ASP A 10 -19.98 6.64 -23.79
N THR A 11 -18.64 6.49 -23.74
CA THR A 11 -18.04 5.20 -23.39
C THR A 11 -17.85 5.10 -21.88
N PRO A 12 -18.40 4.08 -21.19
CA PRO A 12 -18.26 3.96 -19.75
C PRO A 12 -16.79 3.78 -19.34
N ILE A 13 -16.43 4.33 -18.19
CA ILE A 13 -15.12 4.16 -17.55
C ILE A 13 -14.91 2.68 -17.24
N ARG A 14 -13.91 2.07 -17.84
CA ARG A 14 -13.58 0.66 -17.65
C ARG A 14 -12.71 0.49 -16.41
N VAL A 15 -13.24 -0.23 -15.41
CA VAL A 15 -12.58 -0.42 -14.11
C VAL A 15 -12.22 -1.88 -13.91
N PHE A 16 -11.03 -2.13 -13.34
CA PHE A 16 -10.59 -3.44 -12.86
C PHE A 16 -10.47 -3.41 -11.35
N LEU A 17 -10.88 -4.50 -10.66
CA LEU A 17 -10.83 -4.61 -9.20
C LEU A 17 -9.83 -5.68 -8.77
N LEU A 18 -8.96 -5.36 -7.80
CA LEU A 18 -8.07 -6.30 -7.14
C LEU A 18 -8.26 -6.20 -5.63
N ASP A 19 -8.85 -7.22 -5.02
CA ASP A 19 -9.06 -7.32 -3.57
C ASP A 19 -9.22 -8.80 -3.21
N ASP A 20 -8.52 -9.31 -2.19
CA ASP A 20 -8.62 -10.70 -1.75
C ASP A 20 -9.91 -10.98 -0.95
N HIS A 21 -10.55 -9.93 -0.42
CA HIS A 21 -11.79 -10.03 0.33
C HIS A 21 -13.02 -10.07 -0.60
N GLU A 22 -13.59 -11.25 -0.83
CA GLU A 22 -14.73 -11.43 -1.75
C GLU A 22 -15.91 -10.48 -1.46
N VAL A 23 -16.25 -10.29 -0.19
CA VAL A 23 -17.39 -9.43 0.21
C VAL A 23 -17.12 -7.97 -0.14
N VAL A 24 -15.90 -7.49 0.08
CA VAL A 24 -15.49 -6.12 -0.26
C VAL A 24 -15.48 -5.96 -1.78
N ARG A 25 -14.85 -6.89 -2.49
CA ARG A 25 -14.77 -6.87 -3.96
C ARG A 25 -16.15 -6.84 -4.60
N ARG A 26 -17.08 -7.70 -4.12
CA ARG A 26 -18.47 -7.67 -4.59
C ARG A 26 -19.18 -6.35 -4.28
N GLY A 27 -19.05 -5.84 -3.06
CA GLY A 27 -19.66 -4.56 -2.69
C GLY A 27 -19.16 -3.40 -3.56
N VAL A 28 -17.86 -3.36 -3.85
CA VAL A 28 -17.26 -2.36 -4.75
C VAL A 28 -17.72 -2.56 -6.20
N HIS A 29 -17.79 -3.82 -6.65
CA HIS A 29 -18.29 -4.16 -7.98
C HIS A 29 -19.72 -3.64 -8.20
N ASP A 30 -20.64 -3.99 -7.29
CA ASP A 30 -22.04 -3.61 -7.41
C ASP A 30 -22.19 -2.08 -7.34
N LEU A 31 -21.50 -1.44 -6.40
CA LEU A 31 -21.47 0.01 -6.25
C LEU A 31 -21.05 0.75 -7.55
N LEU A 32 -19.99 0.25 -8.21
CA LEU A 32 -19.48 0.89 -9.42
C LEU A 32 -20.35 0.58 -10.65
N ASN A 33 -20.89 -0.63 -10.77
CA ASN A 33 -21.77 -0.99 -11.87
C ASN A 33 -23.17 -0.40 -11.78
N ASP A 34 -23.61 0.08 -10.61
CA ASP A 34 -24.85 0.86 -10.46
C ASP A 34 -24.76 2.24 -11.14
N GLU A 35 -23.55 2.71 -11.45
CA GLU A 35 -23.30 3.96 -12.14
C GLU A 35 -23.32 3.78 -13.66
N PRO A 36 -24.13 4.55 -14.43
CA PRO A 36 -24.31 4.34 -15.86
C PRO A 36 -23.06 4.64 -16.70
N ASP A 37 -22.12 5.43 -16.14
CA ASP A 37 -20.86 5.84 -16.78
C ASP A 37 -19.65 5.02 -16.33
N ILE A 38 -19.83 3.94 -15.54
CA ILE A 38 -18.76 3.07 -15.08
C ILE A 38 -19.09 1.61 -15.41
N SER A 39 -18.09 0.84 -15.79
CA SER A 39 -18.22 -0.60 -16.04
C SER A 39 -17.04 -1.36 -15.44
N VAL A 40 -17.29 -2.28 -14.53
CA VAL A 40 -16.28 -3.21 -14.02
C VAL A 40 -16.03 -4.30 -15.06
N VAL A 41 -14.88 -4.26 -15.72
CA VAL A 41 -14.53 -5.15 -16.83
C VAL A 41 -13.76 -6.40 -16.40
N GLY A 42 -13.38 -6.47 -15.14
CA GLY A 42 -12.71 -7.65 -14.59
C GLY A 42 -12.34 -7.49 -13.13
N GLU A 43 -12.06 -8.63 -12.50
CA GLU A 43 -11.72 -8.75 -11.10
C GLU A 43 -10.59 -9.75 -10.89
N ALA A 44 -9.85 -9.60 -9.81
CA ALA A 44 -8.85 -10.54 -9.32
C ALA A 44 -8.83 -10.58 -7.79
N ALA A 45 -8.41 -11.71 -7.24
CA ALA A 45 -8.19 -11.90 -5.81
C ALA A 45 -6.70 -12.00 -5.45
N THR A 46 -5.82 -12.10 -6.45
CA THR A 46 -4.38 -12.31 -6.29
C THR A 46 -3.56 -11.44 -7.24
N VAL A 47 -2.31 -11.18 -6.86
CA VAL A 47 -1.33 -10.45 -7.68
C VAL A 47 -1.16 -11.12 -9.05
N GLU A 48 -0.95 -12.44 -9.06
CA GLU A 48 -0.75 -13.22 -10.27
C GLU A 48 -1.91 -13.03 -11.27
N GLN A 49 -3.16 -13.13 -10.78
CA GLN A 49 -4.35 -12.93 -11.62
C GLN A 49 -4.43 -11.50 -12.17
N ALA A 50 -4.12 -10.49 -11.37
CA ALA A 50 -4.17 -9.10 -11.79
C ALA A 50 -3.15 -8.81 -12.90
N LEU A 51 -1.90 -9.26 -12.74
CA LEU A 51 -0.83 -9.04 -13.71
C LEU A 51 -1.11 -9.69 -15.07
N VAL A 52 -1.89 -10.77 -15.11
CA VAL A 52 -2.32 -11.42 -16.36
C VAL A 52 -3.55 -10.72 -16.97
N ARG A 53 -4.56 -10.42 -16.15
CA ARG A 53 -5.86 -9.95 -16.63
C ARG A 53 -5.89 -8.48 -17.01
N VAL A 54 -5.22 -7.61 -16.23
CA VAL A 54 -5.24 -6.15 -16.48
C VAL A 54 -4.68 -5.80 -17.86
N PRO A 55 -3.51 -6.33 -18.29
CA PRO A 55 -2.99 -6.05 -19.64
C PRO A 55 -3.89 -6.59 -20.76
N ALA A 56 -4.58 -7.71 -20.53
CA ALA A 56 -5.50 -8.30 -21.50
C ALA A 56 -6.80 -7.50 -21.65
N LEU A 57 -7.34 -6.99 -20.53
CA LEU A 57 -8.60 -6.25 -20.49
C LEU A 57 -8.44 -4.76 -20.79
N ARG A 58 -7.24 -4.20 -20.59
CA ARG A 58 -6.92 -2.78 -20.80
C ARG A 58 -7.94 -1.84 -20.15
N PRO A 59 -8.15 -1.89 -18.83
CA PRO A 59 -9.02 -0.94 -18.14
C PRO A 59 -8.40 0.47 -18.16
N GLN A 60 -9.24 1.49 -17.93
CA GLN A 60 -8.79 2.87 -17.71
C GLN A 60 -8.36 3.11 -16.27
N VAL A 61 -9.03 2.43 -15.32
CA VAL A 61 -8.76 2.53 -13.89
C VAL A 61 -8.58 1.13 -13.31
N ALA A 62 -7.56 0.94 -12.50
CA ALA A 62 -7.38 -0.23 -11.66
C ALA A 62 -7.53 0.18 -10.19
N VAL A 63 -8.52 -0.37 -9.49
CA VAL A 63 -8.71 -0.24 -8.04
C VAL A 63 -7.99 -1.42 -7.39
N LEU A 64 -6.94 -1.13 -6.62
CA LEU A 64 -6.00 -2.12 -6.11
C LEU A 64 -5.98 -2.11 -4.59
N ASP A 65 -6.29 -3.24 -3.96
CA ASP A 65 -6.01 -3.40 -2.52
C ASP A 65 -4.49 -3.39 -2.28
N VAL A 66 -4.08 -2.67 -1.26
CA VAL A 66 -2.66 -2.60 -0.86
C VAL A 66 -2.17 -3.95 -0.35
N ARG A 67 -3.00 -4.71 0.37
CA ARG A 67 -2.58 -5.95 1.02
C ARG A 67 -3.24 -7.17 0.39
N LEU A 68 -2.42 -8.06 -0.16
CA LEU A 68 -2.85 -9.29 -0.81
C LEU A 68 -2.14 -10.50 -0.18
N PRO A 69 -2.72 -11.70 -0.23
CA PRO A 69 -2.13 -12.90 0.37
C PRO A 69 -0.83 -13.34 -0.29
N ASP A 70 -0.66 -13.06 -1.58
CA ASP A 70 0.47 -13.45 -2.43
C ASP A 70 1.42 -12.29 -2.78
N GLY A 71 1.22 -11.11 -2.18
CA GLY A 71 2.06 -9.95 -2.42
C GLY A 71 1.47 -8.64 -1.91
N ASP A 72 1.71 -7.56 -2.62
CA ASP A 72 1.18 -6.24 -2.30
C ASP A 72 0.74 -5.49 -3.57
N GLY A 73 -0.33 -4.68 -3.44
CA GLY A 73 -0.90 -3.92 -4.54
C GLY A 73 -0.01 -2.78 -5.02
N VAL A 74 0.94 -2.32 -4.22
CA VAL A 74 1.89 -1.27 -4.61
C VAL A 74 2.85 -1.80 -5.67
N SER A 75 3.34 -3.03 -5.49
CA SER A 75 4.16 -3.72 -6.49
C SER A 75 3.37 -3.98 -7.78
N VAL A 76 2.10 -4.39 -7.67
CA VAL A 76 1.20 -4.53 -8.83
C VAL A 76 1.03 -3.19 -9.55
N CYS A 77 0.79 -2.10 -8.83
CA CYS A 77 0.67 -0.76 -9.40
C CYS A 77 1.93 -0.39 -10.19
N ARG A 78 3.12 -0.59 -9.61
CA ARG A 78 4.42 -0.28 -10.24
C ARG A 78 4.62 -1.08 -11.53
N GLU A 79 4.35 -2.39 -11.50
CA GLU A 79 4.53 -3.26 -12.66
C GLU A 79 3.54 -2.94 -13.78
N LEU A 80 2.26 -2.77 -13.46
CA LEU A 80 1.23 -2.41 -14.44
C LEU A 80 1.51 -1.06 -15.07
N ARG A 81 1.88 -0.04 -14.30
CA ARG A 81 2.19 1.29 -14.82
C ARG A 81 3.45 1.32 -15.68
N SER A 82 4.41 0.44 -15.44
CA SER A 82 5.59 0.30 -16.30
C SER A 82 5.21 -0.16 -17.72
N GLY A 83 4.24 -1.06 -17.85
CA GLY A 83 3.76 -1.56 -19.14
C GLY A 83 2.58 -0.77 -19.73
N MET A 84 1.84 -0.05 -18.89
CA MET A 84 0.62 0.69 -19.23
C MET A 84 0.66 2.09 -18.58
N PRO A 85 1.41 3.06 -19.11
CA PRO A 85 1.59 4.39 -18.49
C PRO A 85 0.28 5.18 -18.32
N ASP A 86 -0.71 4.93 -19.16
CA ASP A 86 -2.01 5.61 -19.14
C ASP A 86 -3.01 4.99 -18.16
N LEU A 87 -2.70 3.82 -17.57
CA LEU A 87 -3.54 3.18 -16.57
C LEU A 87 -3.56 4.02 -15.28
N ALA A 88 -4.72 4.49 -14.85
CA ALA A 88 -4.88 5.13 -13.56
C ALA A 88 -5.00 4.08 -12.45
N CYS A 89 -4.10 4.08 -11.48
CA CYS A 89 -4.15 3.18 -10.33
C CYS A 89 -4.69 3.92 -9.10
N LEU A 90 -5.81 3.43 -8.55
CA LEU A 90 -6.42 3.89 -7.31
C LEU A 90 -6.17 2.85 -6.22
N MET A 91 -5.35 3.20 -5.23
CA MET A 91 -5.07 2.28 -4.11
C MET A 91 -6.21 2.31 -3.11
N LEU A 92 -6.70 1.13 -2.72
CA LEU A 92 -7.77 0.96 -1.74
C LEU A 92 -7.23 0.19 -0.53
N THR A 93 -7.32 0.74 0.67
CA THR A 93 -6.73 0.14 1.87
C THR A 93 -7.64 0.23 3.09
N SER A 94 -7.48 -0.71 4.00
CA SER A 94 -8.22 -0.73 5.28
C SER A 94 -7.59 0.14 6.36
N PHE A 95 -6.37 0.64 6.16
CA PHE A 95 -5.60 1.35 7.18
C PHE A 95 -4.98 2.63 6.62
N ASP A 96 -4.97 3.66 7.46
CA ASP A 96 -4.16 4.86 7.24
C ASP A 96 -2.69 4.50 7.56
N ASP A 97 -2.00 3.97 6.55
CA ASP A 97 -0.60 3.57 6.61
C ASP A 97 0.22 4.58 5.78
N GLU A 98 0.88 5.47 6.49
CA GLU A 98 1.65 6.56 5.87
C GLU A 98 2.79 6.02 4.97
N GLU A 99 3.37 4.87 5.31
CA GLU A 99 4.40 4.23 4.52
C GLU A 99 3.80 3.66 3.21
N ALA A 100 2.67 2.95 3.29
CA ALA A 100 1.97 2.44 2.12
C ALA A 100 1.47 3.56 1.20
N LEU A 101 1.07 4.71 1.75
CA LEU A 101 0.73 5.89 0.98
C LEU A 101 1.95 6.41 0.19
N LEU A 102 3.10 6.57 0.83
CA LEU A 102 4.32 7.04 0.18
C LEU A 102 4.81 6.07 -0.90
N ASP A 103 4.80 4.77 -0.60
CA ASP A 103 5.18 3.73 -1.55
C ASP A 103 4.23 3.68 -2.76
N SER A 104 2.93 3.93 -2.54
CA SER A 104 1.93 4.06 -3.60
C SER A 104 2.20 5.26 -4.52
N ILE A 105 2.56 6.40 -3.95
CA ILE A 105 2.95 7.59 -4.72
C ILE A 105 4.19 7.29 -5.57
N MET A 106 5.20 6.65 -4.98
CA MET A 106 6.43 6.27 -5.68
C MET A 106 6.20 5.20 -6.77
N ALA A 107 5.19 4.36 -6.61
CA ALA A 107 4.75 3.41 -7.62
C ALA A 107 3.95 4.07 -8.76
N GLY A 108 3.62 5.35 -8.65
CA GLY A 108 2.87 6.12 -9.64
C GLY A 108 1.36 5.97 -9.53
N ALA A 109 0.82 5.65 -8.34
CA ALA A 109 -0.61 5.64 -8.12
C ALA A 109 -1.23 7.02 -8.36
N SER A 110 -2.43 7.06 -8.93
CA SER A 110 -3.20 8.28 -9.19
C SER A 110 -4.01 8.73 -7.97
N GLY A 111 -4.23 7.82 -7.01
CA GLY A 111 -4.96 8.10 -5.79
C GLY A 111 -4.79 7.03 -4.72
N TYR A 112 -5.14 7.38 -3.48
CA TYR A 112 -5.10 6.51 -2.32
C TYR A 112 -6.36 6.75 -1.48
N VAL A 113 -7.12 5.71 -1.20
CA VAL A 113 -8.44 5.78 -0.59
C VAL A 113 -8.57 4.73 0.50
N LEU A 114 -9.21 5.09 1.61
CA LEU A 114 -9.52 4.14 2.68
C LEU A 114 -10.78 3.33 2.35
N LYS A 115 -10.79 2.02 2.63
CA LYS A 115 -11.97 1.14 2.47
C LYS A 115 -13.19 1.57 3.34
N GLN A 116 -12.98 2.46 4.29
CA GLN A 116 -14.04 3.05 5.12
C GLN A 116 -14.73 4.26 4.47
N ILE A 117 -14.32 4.65 3.25
CA ILE A 117 -14.91 5.74 2.49
C ILE A 117 -16.38 5.45 2.18
N GLN A 118 -17.19 6.51 2.05
CA GLN A 118 -18.57 6.37 1.57
C GLN A 118 -18.58 5.97 0.10
N GLY A 119 -19.55 5.18 -0.32
CA GLY A 119 -19.61 4.69 -1.69
C GLY A 119 -19.61 5.80 -2.74
N SER A 120 -20.34 6.91 -2.51
CA SER A 120 -20.33 8.09 -3.38
C SER A 120 -18.95 8.68 -3.61
N ASP A 121 -18.10 8.64 -2.59
CA ASP A 121 -16.76 9.21 -2.66
C ASP A 121 -15.79 8.29 -3.44
N LEU A 122 -15.99 6.96 -3.37
CA LEU A 122 -15.24 6.01 -4.19
C LEU A 122 -15.59 6.18 -5.69
N VAL A 123 -16.87 6.33 -6.00
CA VAL A 123 -17.34 6.62 -7.37
C VAL A 123 -16.72 7.93 -7.88
N ALA A 124 -16.76 9.00 -7.08
CA ALA A 124 -16.13 10.27 -7.42
C ALA A 124 -14.61 10.14 -7.61
N ALA A 125 -13.94 9.33 -6.78
CA ALA A 125 -12.53 9.04 -6.90
C ALA A 125 -12.20 8.35 -8.22
N VAL A 126 -12.94 7.32 -8.61
CA VAL A 126 -12.78 6.62 -9.90
C VAL A 126 -12.94 7.60 -11.06
N ARG A 127 -13.98 8.43 -11.06
CA ARG A 127 -14.21 9.46 -12.10
C ARG A 127 -13.07 10.46 -12.19
N THR A 128 -12.52 10.86 -11.06
CA THR A 128 -11.41 11.84 -10.99
C THR A 128 -10.13 11.27 -11.60
N VAL A 129 -9.74 10.05 -11.20
CA VAL A 129 -8.51 9.43 -11.74
C VAL A 129 -8.65 9.00 -13.20
N ALA A 130 -9.85 8.62 -13.64
CA ALA A 130 -10.12 8.30 -15.05
C ALA A 130 -9.91 9.51 -15.99
N ARG A 131 -10.08 10.74 -15.48
CA ARG A 131 -9.79 11.99 -16.21
C ARG A 131 -8.31 12.40 -16.18
N GLY A 132 -7.44 11.56 -15.65
CA GLY A 132 -6.01 11.85 -15.47
C GLY A 132 -5.70 12.81 -14.32
N GLN A 133 -6.66 13.11 -13.46
CA GLN A 133 -6.45 13.95 -12.27
C GLN A 133 -5.92 13.09 -11.12
N SER A 134 -5.04 13.67 -10.28
CA SER A 134 -4.54 13.00 -9.09
C SER A 134 -5.41 13.34 -7.88
N LEU A 135 -5.73 12.31 -7.09
CA LEU A 135 -6.36 12.45 -5.77
C LEU A 135 -5.33 12.52 -4.63
N LEU A 136 -4.06 12.58 -4.97
CA LEU A 136 -3.01 12.73 -3.95
C LEU A 136 -3.04 14.15 -3.42
N ASP A 137 -3.41 14.28 -2.15
CA ASP A 137 -3.43 15.55 -1.42
C ASP A 137 -2.06 16.24 -1.54
N PRO A 138 -2.01 17.57 -1.74
CA PRO A 138 -0.79 18.35 -1.63
C PRO A 138 0.01 18.10 -0.34
N SER A 139 -0.65 17.77 0.77
CA SER A 139 0.00 17.38 2.03
C SER A 139 0.76 16.06 1.90
N ALA A 140 0.22 15.05 1.21
CA ALA A 140 0.89 13.78 0.93
C ALA A 140 2.12 14.01 0.05
N THR A 141 1.99 14.86 -0.97
CA THR A 141 3.11 15.27 -1.83
C THR A 141 4.17 16.05 -1.03
N THR A 142 3.76 16.92 -0.11
CA THR A 142 4.66 17.66 0.78
C THR A 142 5.42 16.73 1.72
N LYS A 143 4.77 15.74 2.31
CA LYS A 143 5.41 14.70 3.15
C LYS A 143 6.42 13.89 2.35
N LEU A 144 6.07 13.50 1.11
CA LEU A 144 6.99 12.82 0.20
C LEU A 144 8.22 13.70 -0.10
N MET A 145 8.01 14.97 -0.45
CA MET A 145 9.10 15.92 -0.71
C MET A 145 9.96 16.17 0.53
N ALA A 146 9.37 16.23 1.72
CA ALA A 146 10.10 16.33 2.98
C ALA A 146 10.96 15.07 3.22
N ARG A 147 10.43 13.87 2.94
CA ARG A 147 11.17 12.61 3.09
C ARG A 147 12.29 12.47 2.07
N LEU A 148 12.06 12.86 0.81
CA LEU A 148 13.10 12.91 -0.23
C LEU A 148 14.20 13.95 0.08
N ARG A 149 13.84 15.10 0.65
CA ARG A 149 14.80 16.12 1.11
C ARG A 149 15.51 15.71 2.40
N GLY A 150 14.79 15.08 3.33
CA GLY A 150 15.33 14.57 4.59
C GLY A 150 16.22 13.34 4.41
N GLY A 151 16.04 12.57 3.33
CA GLY A 151 16.94 11.49 2.95
C GLY A 151 18.35 11.94 2.56
N GLN A 152 18.58 13.26 2.38
CA GLN A 152 19.91 13.84 2.17
C GLN A 152 20.52 14.49 3.42
N GLN A 153 19.82 14.50 4.58
CA GLN A 153 20.29 15.15 5.81
C GLN A 153 20.03 14.40 7.12
N LYS A 154 19.73 13.09 7.07
CA LYS A 154 20.09 12.27 8.22
C LYS A 154 21.56 11.91 8.05
N GLU A 155 22.42 12.60 8.79
CA GLU A 155 23.73 12.08 9.18
C GLU A 155 23.51 10.61 9.53
N GLU A 156 24.22 9.71 8.85
CA GLU A 156 24.21 8.28 9.09
C GLU A 156 24.66 8.05 10.54
N GLU A 157 23.72 8.06 11.49
CA GLU A 157 23.94 7.22 12.65
C GLU A 157 24.03 5.79 12.09
N PRO A 158 25.06 5.04 12.41
CA PRO A 158 25.27 3.68 11.86
C PRO A 158 24.01 2.88 12.14
N ASP A 159 23.26 2.56 11.07
CA ASP A 159 22.00 1.79 11.16
C ASP A 159 22.33 0.42 11.72
N ALA A 160 22.06 0.25 13.02
CA ALA A 160 22.35 -0.99 13.72
C ALA A 160 21.57 -2.19 13.16
N LEU A 161 20.56 -1.95 12.30
CA LEU A 161 19.68 -2.96 11.73
C LEU A 161 19.23 -2.57 10.30
N PRO A 162 20.11 -2.65 9.29
CA PRO A 162 19.76 -2.28 7.91
C PRO A 162 18.65 -3.18 7.35
N GLY A 163 17.71 -2.56 6.62
CA GLY A 163 16.62 -3.26 5.93
C GLY A 163 15.30 -3.35 6.71
N LEU A 164 15.23 -2.83 7.94
CA LEU A 164 13.97 -2.68 8.65
C LEU A 164 13.34 -1.32 8.38
N THR A 165 12.02 -1.30 8.18
CA THR A 165 11.21 -0.08 8.15
C THR A 165 11.13 0.57 9.54
N ASP A 166 10.80 1.86 9.62
CA ASP A 166 10.65 2.57 10.90
C ASP A 166 9.62 1.87 11.79
N ARG A 167 8.53 1.37 11.20
CA ARG A 167 7.49 0.61 11.92
C ARG A 167 7.99 -0.73 12.45
N GLU A 168 8.80 -1.42 11.68
CA GLU A 168 9.43 -2.68 12.12
C GLU A 168 10.46 -2.43 13.23
N ARG A 169 11.20 -1.32 13.17
CA ARG A 169 12.11 -0.90 14.26
C ARG A 169 11.35 -0.58 15.55
N GLU A 170 10.23 0.14 15.44
CA GLU A 170 9.37 0.46 16.56
C GLU A 170 8.79 -0.81 17.22
N ILE A 171 8.27 -1.74 16.43
CA ILE A 171 7.79 -3.02 16.90
C ILE A 171 8.92 -3.85 17.53
N LEU A 172 10.11 -3.86 16.92
CA LEU A 172 11.28 -4.56 17.44
C LEU A 172 11.72 -4.00 18.80
N ALA A 173 11.72 -2.68 18.96
CA ALA A 173 12.03 -2.03 20.22
C ALA A 173 11.04 -2.47 21.32
N LEU A 174 9.74 -2.49 21.03
CA LEU A 174 8.70 -2.93 21.97
C LEU A 174 8.77 -4.44 22.28
N ILE A 175 9.25 -5.26 21.33
CA ILE A 175 9.58 -6.67 21.59
C ILE A 175 10.76 -6.77 22.56
N GLY A 176 11.78 -5.93 22.39
CA GLY A 176 12.91 -5.84 23.29
C GLY A 176 12.53 -5.38 24.71
N GLU A 177 11.46 -4.59 24.85
CA GLU A 177 10.87 -4.21 26.13
C GLU A 177 10.01 -5.35 26.76
N GLY A 178 9.81 -6.45 26.05
CA GLY A 178 9.04 -7.60 26.52
C GLY A 178 7.52 -7.49 26.39
N LEU A 179 7.00 -6.51 25.64
CA LEU A 179 5.56 -6.32 25.48
C LEU A 179 4.93 -7.46 24.68
N THR A 180 3.71 -7.85 25.02
CA THR A 180 2.89 -8.80 24.25
C THR A 180 2.31 -8.16 23.00
N ASN A 181 1.82 -8.97 22.04
CA ASN A 181 1.18 -8.43 20.82
C ASN A 181 0.01 -7.49 21.12
N ARG A 182 -0.77 -7.83 22.15
CA ARG A 182 -1.88 -6.99 22.62
C ARG A 182 -1.39 -5.65 23.14
N GLN A 183 -0.33 -5.63 23.97
CA GLN A 183 0.26 -4.40 24.50
C GLN A 183 0.91 -3.54 23.39
N ILE A 184 1.60 -4.19 22.44
CA ILE A 184 2.14 -3.51 21.26
C ILE A 184 0.99 -2.89 20.46
N GLY A 185 -0.10 -3.65 20.24
CA GLY A 185 -1.28 -3.15 19.54
C GLY A 185 -1.90 -1.93 20.24
N GLN A 186 -2.03 -1.96 21.56
CA GLN A 186 -2.52 -0.82 22.34
C GLN A 186 -1.60 0.40 22.23
N ARG A 187 -0.30 0.20 22.27
CA ARG A 187 0.69 1.28 22.21
C ARG A 187 0.80 1.92 20.84
N LEU A 188 0.58 1.13 19.79
CA LEU A 188 0.71 1.55 18.38
C LEU A 188 -0.63 1.78 17.69
N TYR A 189 -1.73 1.69 18.45
CA TYR A 189 -3.10 1.79 17.92
C TYR A 189 -3.40 0.79 16.80
N LEU A 190 -2.88 -0.45 16.93
CA LEU A 190 -3.06 -1.54 15.98
C LEU A 190 -3.88 -2.69 16.58
N ALA A 191 -4.63 -3.40 15.72
CA ALA A 191 -5.23 -4.67 16.10
C ALA A 191 -4.14 -5.72 16.41
N GLU A 192 -4.37 -6.61 17.37
CA GLU A 192 -3.41 -7.65 17.75
C GLU A 192 -3.04 -8.57 16.57
N LYS A 193 -4.00 -8.85 15.67
CA LYS A 193 -3.77 -9.62 14.44
C LYS A 193 -2.78 -8.89 13.51
N THR A 194 -2.88 -7.58 13.40
CA THR A 194 -1.98 -6.75 12.59
C THR A 194 -0.56 -6.78 13.16
N VAL A 195 -0.43 -6.63 14.47
CA VAL A 195 0.87 -6.75 15.17
C VAL A 195 1.50 -8.13 14.92
N LYS A 196 0.70 -9.21 14.98
CA LYS A 196 1.17 -10.57 14.68
C LYS A 196 1.75 -10.67 13.27
N ASN A 197 1.09 -10.08 12.28
CA ASN A 197 1.56 -10.08 10.89
C ASN A 197 2.87 -9.30 10.73
N HIS A 198 2.98 -8.11 11.35
CA HIS A 198 4.24 -7.34 11.35
C HIS A 198 5.38 -8.12 11.99
N ILE A 199 5.12 -8.78 13.14
CA ILE A 199 6.14 -9.59 13.82
C ILE A 199 6.59 -10.77 12.94
N SER A 200 5.67 -11.45 12.24
CA SER A 200 6.04 -12.55 11.34
C SER A 200 6.97 -12.08 10.21
N ARG A 201 6.68 -10.93 9.60
CA ARG A 201 7.53 -10.32 8.56
C ARG A 201 8.88 -9.86 9.12
N LEU A 202 8.87 -9.24 10.29
CA LEU A 202 10.06 -8.79 11.00
C LEU A 202 11.00 -9.97 11.31
N LEU A 203 10.48 -11.09 11.82
CA LEU A 203 11.27 -12.29 12.11
C LEU A 203 11.90 -12.84 10.83
N ALA A 204 11.16 -12.89 9.72
CA ALA A 204 11.66 -13.33 8.42
C ALA A 204 12.79 -12.41 7.91
N LYS A 205 12.63 -11.08 8.02
CA LYS A 205 13.67 -10.10 7.64
C LYS A 205 14.94 -10.20 8.50
N LEU A 206 14.77 -10.47 9.80
CA LEU A 206 15.89 -10.67 10.73
C LEU A 206 16.55 -12.04 10.59
N GLY A 207 15.99 -12.96 9.80
CA GLY A 207 16.49 -14.32 9.65
C GLY A 207 16.35 -15.17 10.92
N VAL A 208 15.33 -14.87 11.77
CA VAL A 208 15.10 -15.57 13.03
C VAL A 208 13.70 -16.19 13.08
N GLU A 209 13.58 -17.31 13.79
CA GLU A 209 12.31 -18.05 13.87
C GLU A 209 11.49 -17.70 15.12
N ARG A 210 12.15 -17.21 16.18
CA ARG A 210 11.53 -17.04 17.49
C ARG A 210 11.59 -15.59 17.95
N ARG A 211 10.48 -15.12 18.53
CA ARG A 211 10.36 -13.79 19.12
C ARG A 211 11.48 -13.44 20.11
N ILE A 212 11.94 -14.43 20.91
CA ILE A 212 13.00 -14.22 21.89
C ILE A 212 14.33 -13.84 21.22
N GLN A 213 14.61 -14.38 20.03
CA GLN A 213 15.80 -14.01 19.24
C GLN A 213 15.71 -12.57 18.74
N ALA A 214 14.53 -12.13 18.30
CA ALA A 214 14.31 -10.73 17.97
C ALA A 214 14.46 -9.79 19.17
N ALA A 215 14.01 -10.20 20.36
CA ALA A 215 14.21 -9.43 21.60
C ALA A 215 15.70 -9.26 21.95
N VAL A 216 16.52 -10.29 21.73
CA VAL A 216 17.99 -10.22 21.93
C VAL A 216 18.61 -9.22 20.94
N ILE A 217 18.25 -9.32 19.65
CA ILE A 217 18.72 -8.38 18.62
C ILE A 217 18.34 -6.94 18.97
N ALA A 218 17.11 -6.70 19.42
CA ALA A 218 16.65 -5.38 19.84
C ALA A 218 17.49 -4.80 20.99
N THR A 219 17.83 -5.64 21.96
CA THR A 219 18.63 -5.23 23.13
C THR A 219 20.06 -4.91 22.73
N GLU A 220 20.67 -5.75 21.92
CA GLU A 220 22.03 -5.53 21.40
C GLU A 220 22.14 -4.27 20.53
N ALA A 221 21.14 -4.03 19.67
CA ALA A 221 21.09 -2.82 18.86
C ALA A 221 21.00 -1.55 19.72
N ARG A 222 20.16 -1.57 20.74
CA ARG A 222 20.04 -0.46 21.70
C ARG A 222 21.33 -0.19 22.47
N ASP A 223 22.03 -1.23 22.86
CA ASP A 223 23.29 -1.09 23.64
C ASP A 223 24.43 -0.55 22.75
N ARG A 224 24.49 -0.91 21.47
CA ARG A 224 25.42 -0.32 20.49
C ARG A 224 25.21 1.18 20.31
N LEU A 225 23.94 1.63 20.16
CA LEU A 225 23.61 3.04 20.04
C LEU A 225 24.01 3.85 21.29
N ARG A 226 23.91 3.26 22.50
CA ARG A 226 24.35 3.91 23.76
C ARG A 226 25.86 4.00 23.91
N GLN A 227 26.62 3.10 23.28
CA GLN A 227 28.08 3.10 23.33
C GLN A 227 28.72 4.01 22.29
N GLY A 228 28.03 4.26 21.16
CA GLY A 228 28.49 5.16 20.09
C GLY A 228 28.29 6.65 20.40
N SER A 229 27.51 7.00 21.45
CA SER A 229 27.24 8.38 21.90
C SER A 229 28.13 8.86 23.07
N ARG A 230 29.27 8.20 23.31
CA ARG A 230 30.24 8.63 24.35
C ARG A 230 31.55 9.08 23.76
#